data_10e949e5c29ae7ee5db6bfac93e783d3
#
_entry.id   10e949e5c29ae7ee5db6bfac93e783d3
#
_cell.length_a   1.000
_cell.length_b   1.000
_cell.length_c   1.000
_cell.angle_alpha   90.00
_cell.angle_beta   90.00
_cell.angle_gamma   90.00
#
_symmetry.space_group_name_H-M   'P 1'
#
loop_
_entity.id
_entity.type
_entity.pdbx_description
1 polymer ?
#
loop_
_entity_poly.entity_id
_entity_poly.type
_entity_poly.pdbx_seq_one_letter_code
_entity_poly.pdbx_strand_id
1 'polypeptide(L)'
;MIVGVPREIKTDEYRVALLPSGAKGLSQDGHVVLVERGAGLASGFDDNAYAAAGAELVDSADVLYRRAELVVKVKEPQPTEYARLRQGQIVFCFFHFAASRELTERCAAAGIAAVAYETLTDAQGRLPLLTPMSEIAGKMSVQEGAKCLERPAGGRGVLLGGVPGVAPGLVVIIGGGVVGEKIGRAHV
;
A
#
# COMPACT_ATOMS: atom_id res chain seq x y z
N MET A 1 -6.12 8.01 21.40
CA MET A 1 -5.49 8.57 20.18
C MET A 1 -6.54 8.71 19.09
N ILE A 2 -6.44 9.74 18.25
CA ILE A 2 -7.30 9.92 17.08
C ILE A 2 -6.56 9.40 15.84
N VAL A 3 -7.06 8.32 15.25
CA VAL A 3 -6.50 7.67 14.07
C VAL A 3 -7.30 8.08 12.84
N GLY A 4 -6.65 8.61 11.82
CA GLY A 4 -7.27 9.06 10.58
C GLY A 4 -6.90 8.18 9.39
N VAL A 5 -7.88 7.77 8.61
CA VAL A 5 -7.72 6.97 7.39
C VAL A 5 -8.28 7.78 6.22
N PRO A 6 -7.45 8.56 5.53
CA PRO A 6 -7.88 9.30 4.35
C PRO A 6 -8.07 8.35 3.16
N ARG A 7 -8.81 8.83 2.17
CA ARG A 7 -8.88 8.17 0.88
C ARG A 7 -7.53 8.30 0.16
N GLU A 8 -7.07 7.21 -0.47
CA GLU A 8 -5.89 7.25 -1.33
C GLU A 8 -6.18 8.06 -2.60
N ILE A 9 -5.23 8.91 -2.96
CA ILE A 9 -5.35 9.81 -4.13
C ILE A 9 -4.23 9.61 -5.16
N LYS A 10 -3.28 8.71 -4.87
CA LYS A 10 -2.24 8.33 -5.83
C LYS A 10 -2.87 7.56 -6.99
N THR A 11 -2.46 7.87 -8.20
CA THR A 11 -2.92 7.17 -9.41
C THR A 11 -2.74 5.66 -9.26
N ASP A 12 -3.77 4.89 -9.62
CA ASP A 12 -3.83 3.43 -9.56
C ASP A 12 -3.67 2.83 -8.14
N GLU A 13 -3.90 3.61 -7.08
CA GLU A 13 -4.00 3.09 -5.73
C GLU A 13 -5.47 2.92 -5.33
N TYR A 14 -5.91 1.68 -5.23
CA TYR A 14 -7.29 1.29 -4.93
C TYR A 14 -7.46 0.68 -3.55
N ARG A 15 -6.35 0.49 -2.80
CA ARG A 15 -6.37 -0.08 -1.45
C ARG A 15 -6.76 0.96 -0.42
N VAL A 16 -7.27 0.49 0.72
CA VAL A 16 -7.45 1.28 1.93
C VAL A 16 -6.49 0.79 3.02
N ALA A 17 -5.95 1.71 3.79
CA ALA A 17 -4.91 1.39 4.77
C ALA A 17 -5.43 0.64 6.01
N LEU A 18 -6.70 0.79 6.34
CA LEU A 18 -7.33 0.14 7.49
C LEU A 18 -8.67 -0.45 7.08
N LEU A 19 -8.86 -1.74 7.33
CA LEU A 19 -10.13 -2.43 7.08
C LEU A 19 -11.16 -2.12 8.19
N PRO A 20 -12.48 -2.30 7.96
CA PRO A 20 -13.49 -2.15 9.01
C PRO A 20 -13.20 -3.00 10.26
N SER A 21 -12.66 -4.20 10.10
CA SER A 21 -12.25 -5.05 11.23
C SER A 21 -11.14 -4.42 12.08
N GLY A 22 -10.17 -3.77 11.46
CA GLY A 22 -9.12 -3.02 12.15
C GLY A 22 -9.67 -1.77 12.84
N ALA A 23 -10.58 -1.04 12.18
CA ALA A 23 -11.26 0.10 12.77
C ALA A 23 -12.04 -0.31 14.02
N LYS A 24 -12.73 -1.47 13.98
CA LYS A 24 -13.46 -2.03 15.13
C LYS A 24 -12.51 -2.33 16.29
N GLY A 25 -11.37 -2.98 16.02
CA GLY A 25 -10.37 -3.28 17.06
C GLY A 25 -9.87 -2.01 17.75
N LEU A 26 -9.46 -1.01 16.97
CA LEU A 26 -8.98 0.27 17.50
C LEU A 26 -10.06 1.01 18.30
N SER A 27 -11.33 0.98 17.85
CA SER A 27 -12.45 1.60 18.57
C SER A 27 -12.72 0.89 19.90
N GLN A 28 -12.60 -0.44 19.93
CA GLN A 28 -12.75 -1.24 21.16
C GLN A 28 -11.62 -0.96 22.17
N ASP A 29 -10.42 -0.64 21.67
CA ASP A 29 -9.27 -0.25 22.48
C ASP A 29 -9.34 1.23 22.95
N GLY A 30 -10.47 1.91 22.70
CA GLY A 30 -10.73 3.27 23.16
C GLY A 30 -10.10 4.37 22.27
N HIS A 31 -9.71 4.04 21.04
CA HIS A 31 -9.26 5.02 20.05
C HIS A 31 -10.44 5.59 19.27
N VAL A 32 -10.34 6.84 18.83
CA VAL A 32 -11.28 7.43 17.87
C VAL A 32 -10.73 7.16 16.47
N VAL A 33 -11.50 6.50 15.63
CA VAL A 33 -11.12 6.21 14.24
C VAL A 33 -11.93 7.10 13.31
N LEU A 34 -11.25 7.98 12.58
CA LEU A 34 -11.82 8.83 11.54
C LEU A 34 -11.56 8.19 10.17
N VAL A 35 -12.59 8.03 9.37
CA VAL A 35 -12.46 7.51 8.01
C VAL A 35 -13.05 8.53 7.03
N GLU A 36 -12.28 8.93 6.04
CA GLU A 36 -12.80 9.76 4.96
C GLU A 36 -13.83 8.98 4.15
N ARG A 37 -15.00 9.60 3.88
CA ARG A 37 -16.05 8.94 3.10
C ARG A 37 -15.53 8.40 1.78
N GLY A 38 -15.92 7.19 1.46
CA GLY A 38 -15.51 6.49 0.25
C GLY A 38 -14.10 5.93 0.29
N ALA A 39 -13.33 6.05 1.38
CA ALA A 39 -11.95 5.55 1.45
C ALA A 39 -11.83 4.05 1.16
N GLY A 40 -12.80 3.24 1.57
CA GLY A 40 -12.79 1.79 1.38
C GLY A 40 -13.46 1.28 0.12
N LEU A 41 -14.16 2.13 -0.64
CA LEU A 41 -15.02 1.69 -1.76
C LEU A 41 -14.29 0.85 -2.78
N ALA A 42 -13.11 1.29 -3.21
CA ALA A 42 -12.32 0.57 -4.21
C ALA A 42 -11.74 -0.77 -3.70
N SER A 43 -11.73 -0.96 -2.37
CA SER A 43 -11.36 -2.22 -1.69
C SER A 43 -12.59 -3.07 -1.32
N GLY A 44 -13.81 -2.67 -1.73
CA GLY A 44 -15.05 -3.42 -1.48
C GLY A 44 -15.70 -3.14 -0.12
N PHE A 45 -15.30 -2.06 0.58
CA PHE A 45 -15.87 -1.67 1.87
C PHE A 45 -16.56 -0.32 1.75
N ASP A 46 -17.87 -0.28 1.97
CA ASP A 46 -18.65 0.95 1.98
C ASP A 46 -18.55 1.71 3.32
N ASP A 47 -19.07 2.91 3.33
CA ASP A 47 -19.09 3.77 4.52
C ASP A 47 -19.87 3.15 5.68
N ASN A 48 -20.94 2.37 5.38
CA ASN A 48 -21.75 1.71 6.41
C ASN A 48 -20.96 0.65 7.17
N ALA A 49 -20.06 -0.07 6.47
CA ALA A 49 -19.17 -1.05 7.10
C ALA A 49 -18.24 -0.40 8.15
N TYR A 50 -17.72 0.78 7.85
CA TYR A 50 -16.90 1.55 8.81
C TYR A 50 -17.72 2.12 9.95
N ALA A 51 -18.90 2.68 9.68
CA ALA A 51 -19.80 3.17 10.72
C ALA A 51 -20.21 2.06 11.68
N ALA A 52 -20.57 0.88 11.17
CA ALA A 52 -20.89 -0.30 11.97
C ALA A 52 -19.68 -0.82 12.78
N ALA A 53 -18.47 -0.54 12.33
CA ALA A 53 -17.23 -0.85 13.05
C ALA A 53 -16.88 0.18 14.14
N GLY A 54 -17.69 1.23 14.33
CA GLY A 54 -17.48 2.28 15.33
C GLY A 54 -16.58 3.42 14.86
N ALA A 55 -16.30 3.51 13.56
CA ALA A 55 -15.57 4.64 13.00
C ALA A 55 -16.48 5.84 12.76
N GLU A 56 -15.95 7.05 12.96
CA GLU A 56 -16.58 8.31 12.58
C GLU A 56 -16.24 8.62 11.11
N LEU A 57 -17.24 8.83 10.28
CA LEU A 57 -17.07 9.23 8.89
C LEU A 57 -16.88 10.74 8.78
N VAL A 58 -15.88 11.18 8.02
CA VAL A 58 -15.60 12.59 7.77
C VAL A 58 -15.68 12.88 6.27
N ASP A 59 -16.16 14.08 5.93
CA ASP A 59 -16.48 14.42 4.54
C ASP A 59 -15.26 14.86 3.71
N SER A 60 -14.13 15.15 4.35
CA SER A 60 -12.93 15.61 3.64
C SER A 60 -11.63 15.26 4.35
N ALA A 61 -10.57 15.12 3.54
CA ALA A 61 -9.21 14.97 4.04
C ALA A 61 -8.79 16.14 4.96
N ASP A 62 -9.22 17.37 4.67
CA ASP A 62 -8.86 18.54 5.51
C ASP A 62 -9.37 18.42 6.93
N VAL A 63 -10.60 17.92 7.12
CA VAL A 63 -11.16 17.65 8.45
C VAL A 63 -10.39 16.53 9.13
N LEU A 64 -10.10 15.47 8.40
CA LEU A 64 -9.38 14.30 8.90
C LEU A 64 -7.97 14.68 9.38
N TYR A 65 -7.17 15.31 8.52
CA TYR A 65 -5.78 15.66 8.85
C TYR A 65 -5.68 16.65 10.02
N ARG A 66 -6.63 17.59 10.15
CA ARG A 66 -6.67 18.52 11.31
C ARG A 66 -6.92 17.80 12.63
N ARG A 67 -7.72 16.74 12.64
CA ARG A 67 -8.14 16.03 13.85
C ARG A 67 -7.24 14.87 14.21
N ALA A 68 -6.72 14.15 13.20
CA ALA A 68 -5.93 12.95 13.40
C ALA A 68 -4.58 13.24 14.07
N GLU A 69 -4.24 12.47 15.09
CA GLU A 69 -2.91 12.40 15.70
C GLU A 69 -2.02 11.44 14.94
N LEU A 70 -2.61 10.33 14.46
CA LEU A 70 -2.01 9.32 13.60
C LEU A 70 -2.77 9.25 12.28
N VAL A 71 -2.11 9.50 11.16
CA VAL A 71 -2.66 9.29 9.81
C VAL A 71 -2.11 7.99 9.27
N VAL A 72 -3.00 7.06 8.92
CA VAL A 72 -2.66 5.75 8.36
C VAL A 72 -3.03 5.73 6.89
N LYS A 73 -2.04 5.52 6.02
CA LYS A 73 -2.20 5.48 4.56
C LYS A 73 -1.54 4.23 3.98
N VAL A 74 -1.89 3.90 2.74
CA VAL A 74 -1.14 2.90 1.98
C VAL A 74 0.11 3.54 1.37
N LYS A 75 -0.07 4.64 0.64
CA LYS A 75 1.01 5.34 -0.07
C LYS A 75 1.46 6.59 0.68
N GLU A 76 2.66 7.03 0.32
CA GLU A 76 3.24 8.29 0.78
C GLU A 76 2.30 9.48 0.56
N PRO A 77 2.38 10.52 1.40
CA PRO A 77 1.65 11.75 1.15
C PRO A 77 1.94 12.30 -0.26
N GLN A 78 0.89 12.61 -0.99
CA GLN A 78 0.97 13.19 -2.33
C GLN A 78 1.16 14.72 -2.25
N PRO A 79 1.62 15.40 -3.31
CA PRO A 79 1.89 16.84 -3.28
C PRO A 79 0.74 17.71 -2.76
N THR A 80 -0.50 17.32 -3.07
CA THR A 80 -1.71 18.02 -2.58
C THR A 80 -2.01 17.80 -1.11
N GLU A 81 -1.35 16.82 -0.47
CA GLU A 81 -1.50 16.50 0.95
C GLU A 81 -0.43 17.18 1.82
N TYR A 82 0.69 17.64 1.24
CA TYR A 82 1.79 18.21 2.03
C TYR A 82 1.36 19.38 2.92
N ALA A 83 0.46 20.23 2.43
CA ALA A 83 -0.06 21.37 3.20
C ALA A 83 -0.96 20.97 4.39
N ARG A 84 -1.40 19.71 4.46
CA ARG A 84 -2.22 19.16 5.53
C ARG A 84 -1.41 18.57 6.67
N LEU A 85 -0.14 18.24 6.39
CA LEU A 85 0.79 17.70 7.38
C LEU A 85 1.09 18.76 8.44
N ARG A 86 1.17 18.34 9.70
CA ARG A 86 1.45 19.27 10.81
C ARG A 86 2.46 18.69 11.78
N GLN A 87 3.17 19.59 12.43
CA GLN A 87 4.21 19.25 13.41
C GLN A 87 3.67 18.28 14.49
N GLY A 88 4.46 17.24 14.77
CA GLY A 88 4.15 16.23 15.77
C GLY A 88 3.09 15.19 15.34
N GLN A 89 2.50 15.32 14.16
CA GLN A 89 1.59 14.33 13.62
C GLN A 89 2.36 13.07 13.22
N ILE A 90 1.83 11.90 13.55
CA ILE A 90 2.39 10.62 13.12
C ILE A 90 1.76 10.26 11.76
N VAL A 91 2.60 9.89 10.79
CA VAL A 91 2.12 9.34 9.50
C VAL A 91 2.71 7.95 9.33
N PHE A 92 1.86 6.97 9.07
CA PHE A 92 2.20 5.55 8.96
C PHE A 92 1.77 5.01 7.60
N CYS A 93 2.73 4.77 6.71
CA CYS A 93 2.49 4.34 5.31
C CYS A 93 3.76 3.76 4.67
N PHE A 94 3.67 3.30 3.43
CA PHE A 94 4.83 3.08 2.56
C PHE A 94 5.37 4.42 2.05
N PHE A 95 6.45 4.91 2.63
CA PHE A 95 7.00 6.22 2.28
C PHE A 95 7.89 6.20 1.04
N HIS A 96 8.72 5.19 0.87
CA HIS A 96 9.70 5.12 -0.23
C HIS A 96 10.59 6.37 -0.33
N PHE A 97 11.06 6.92 0.78
CA PHE A 97 11.82 8.17 0.83
C PHE A 97 13.01 8.20 -0.14
N ALA A 98 13.69 7.07 -0.35
CA ALA A 98 14.82 6.99 -1.28
C ALA A 98 14.44 7.33 -2.73
N ALA A 99 13.17 7.23 -3.11
CA ALA A 99 12.68 7.52 -4.46
C ALA A 99 12.33 8.99 -4.68
N SER A 100 12.19 9.81 -3.60
CA SER A 100 11.76 11.20 -3.72
C SER A 100 12.41 12.10 -2.67
N ARG A 101 13.36 12.90 -3.12
CA ARG A 101 13.98 13.95 -2.31
C ARG A 101 12.96 14.99 -1.84
N GLU A 102 12.05 15.41 -2.74
CA GLU A 102 11.02 16.39 -2.42
C GLU A 102 10.13 15.91 -1.27
N LEU A 103 9.63 14.66 -1.33
CA LEU A 103 8.84 14.07 -0.26
C LEU A 103 9.58 14.11 1.08
N THR A 104 10.86 13.74 1.07
CA THR A 104 11.69 13.72 2.27
C THR A 104 11.82 15.13 2.88
N GLU A 105 12.13 16.13 2.05
CA GLU A 105 12.27 17.52 2.47
C GLU A 105 10.92 18.10 2.98
N ARG A 106 9.80 17.77 2.32
CA ARG A 106 8.45 18.22 2.75
C ARG A 106 8.03 17.61 4.08
N CYS A 107 8.24 16.31 4.26
CA CYS A 107 7.94 15.64 5.52
C CYS A 107 8.79 16.17 6.67
N ALA A 108 10.09 16.40 6.43
CA ALA A 108 11.00 16.98 7.41
C ALA A 108 10.60 18.41 7.80
N ALA A 109 10.27 19.24 6.80
CA ALA A 109 9.82 20.63 7.01
C ALA A 109 8.48 20.69 7.76
N ALA A 110 7.57 19.75 7.54
CA ALA A 110 6.31 19.64 8.26
C ALA A 110 6.47 19.18 9.71
N GLY A 111 7.63 18.61 10.07
CA GLY A 111 7.91 18.13 11.43
C GLY A 111 7.05 16.94 11.86
N ILE A 112 6.67 16.07 10.92
CA ILE A 112 5.93 14.85 11.22
C ILE A 112 6.83 13.75 11.79
N ALA A 113 6.25 12.81 12.53
CA ALA A 113 6.88 11.53 12.85
C ALA A 113 6.52 10.51 11.76
N ALA A 114 7.43 10.30 10.79
CA ALA A 114 7.23 9.37 9.71
C ALA A 114 7.57 7.94 10.15
N VAL A 115 6.60 7.03 10.10
CA VAL A 115 6.78 5.60 10.37
C VAL A 115 6.55 4.84 9.06
N ALA A 116 7.63 4.30 8.50
CA ALA A 116 7.57 3.62 7.21
C ALA A 116 7.28 2.13 7.37
N TYR A 117 6.26 1.61 6.67
CA TYR A 117 5.93 0.18 6.66
C TYR A 117 7.11 -0.67 6.20
N GLU A 118 7.87 -0.20 5.22
CA GLU A 118 8.98 -0.93 4.61
C GLU A 118 10.24 -1.04 5.48
N THR A 119 10.30 -0.30 6.59
CA THR A 119 11.44 -0.33 7.52
C THR A 119 11.09 -0.91 8.89
N LEU A 120 9.82 -1.21 9.14
CA LEU A 120 9.40 -1.78 10.42
C LEU A 120 9.84 -3.24 10.52
N THR A 121 10.64 -3.55 11.55
CA THR A 121 11.13 -4.90 11.79
C THR A 121 10.47 -5.53 13.02
N ASP A 122 10.29 -6.86 12.97
CA ASP A 122 9.95 -7.66 14.15
C ASP A 122 11.20 -7.96 15.00
N ALA A 123 11.01 -8.67 16.12
CA ALA A 123 12.08 -9.06 17.03
C ALA A 123 13.16 -9.96 16.38
N GLN A 124 12.86 -10.57 15.24
CA GLN A 124 13.78 -11.40 14.46
C GLN A 124 14.42 -10.63 13.28
N GLY A 125 14.19 -9.31 13.18
CA GLY A 125 14.70 -8.47 12.09
C GLY A 125 13.97 -8.67 10.75
N ARG A 126 12.84 -9.34 10.71
CA ARG A 126 12.03 -9.51 9.49
C ARG A 126 11.16 -8.27 9.27
N LEU A 127 10.71 -8.06 8.04
CA LEU A 127 9.89 -6.93 7.63
C LEU A 127 8.41 -7.36 7.44
N PRO A 128 7.63 -7.49 8.53
CA PRO A 128 6.30 -8.11 8.50
C PRO A 128 5.30 -7.37 7.62
N LEU A 129 5.44 -6.06 7.45
CA LEU A 129 4.54 -5.26 6.61
C LEU A 129 4.98 -5.20 5.15
N LEU A 130 6.28 -5.38 4.85
CA LEU A 130 6.81 -5.40 3.49
C LEU A 130 6.69 -6.80 2.85
N THR A 131 6.90 -7.86 3.63
CA THR A 131 6.91 -9.24 3.13
C THR A 131 5.67 -9.61 2.31
N PRO A 132 4.43 -9.33 2.73
CA PRO A 132 3.24 -9.65 1.94
C PRO A 132 3.23 -8.95 0.57
N MET A 133 3.68 -7.70 0.51
CA MET A 133 3.76 -6.95 -0.76
C MET A 133 4.83 -7.53 -1.69
N SER A 134 5.95 -7.97 -1.12
CA SER A 134 7.01 -8.65 -1.87
C SER A 134 6.53 -10.00 -2.45
N GLU A 135 5.72 -10.75 -1.71
CA GLU A 135 5.11 -11.99 -2.18
C GLU A 135 4.14 -11.75 -3.35
N ILE A 136 3.27 -10.73 -3.21
CA ILE A 136 2.34 -10.34 -4.27
C ILE A 136 3.13 -9.91 -5.52
N ALA A 137 4.15 -9.06 -5.36
CA ALA A 137 4.99 -8.60 -6.47
C ALA A 137 5.65 -9.78 -7.22
N GLY A 138 6.17 -10.77 -6.48
CA GLY A 138 6.75 -11.97 -7.07
C GLY A 138 5.76 -12.76 -7.91
N LYS A 139 4.54 -12.97 -7.40
CA LYS A 139 3.49 -13.68 -8.14
C LYS A 139 2.98 -12.88 -9.35
N MET A 140 2.76 -11.57 -9.18
CA MET A 140 2.29 -10.69 -10.26
C MET A 140 3.31 -10.57 -11.40
N SER A 141 4.61 -10.62 -11.11
CA SER A 141 5.65 -10.48 -12.13
C SER A 141 5.56 -11.54 -13.22
N VAL A 142 5.06 -12.74 -12.91
CA VAL A 142 4.83 -13.81 -13.89
C VAL A 142 3.69 -13.43 -14.84
N GLN A 143 2.59 -12.89 -14.30
CA GLN A 143 1.43 -12.45 -15.09
C GLN A 143 1.83 -11.29 -16.01
N GLU A 144 2.51 -10.28 -15.48
CA GLU A 144 2.97 -9.13 -16.26
C GLU A 144 4.04 -9.53 -17.27
N GLY A 145 4.96 -10.44 -16.91
CA GLY A 145 5.95 -11.00 -17.82
C GLY A 145 5.31 -11.76 -18.98
N ALA A 146 4.30 -12.57 -18.72
CA ALA A 146 3.55 -13.28 -19.76
C ALA A 146 2.82 -12.30 -20.70
N LYS A 147 2.17 -11.27 -20.13
CA LYS A 147 1.52 -10.21 -20.91
C LYS A 147 2.54 -9.44 -21.80
N CYS A 148 3.71 -9.10 -21.26
CA CYS A 148 4.76 -8.45 -22.03
C CYS A 148 5.28 -9.32 -23.21
N LEU A 149 5.07 -10.64 -23.20
CA LEU A 149 5.44 -11.51 -24.32
C LEU A 149 4.41 -11.50 -25.46
N GLU A 150 3.21 -11.00 -25.23
CA GLU A 150 2.14 -10.94 -26.23
C GLU A 150 2.45 -9.93 -27.35
N ARG A 151 2.06 -10.25 -28.59
CA ARG A 151 2.24 -9.35 -29.74
C ARG A 151 1.56 -7.99 -29.57
N PRO A 152 0.31 -7.89 -29.07
CA PRO A 152 -0.33 -6.59 -28.86
C PRO A 152 0.39 -5.71 -27.85
N ALA A 153 1.11 -6.33 -26.90
CA ALA A 153 1.94 -5.62 -25.91
C ALA A 153 3.37 -5.29 -26.42
N GLY A 154 3.67 -5.50 -27.70
CA GLY A 154 4.99 -5.31 -28.30
C GLY A 154 5.95 -6.49 -28.08
N GLY A 155 5.48 -7.59 -27.53
CA GLY A 155 6.27 -8.79 -27.25
C GLY A 155 6.57 -9.65 -28.45
N ARG A 156 7.37 -10.68 -28.23
CA ARG A 156 7.83 -11.61 -29.30
C ARG A 156 6.77 -12.64 -29.72
N GLY A 157 5.62 -12.74 -29.05
CA GLY A 157 4.59 -13.75 -29.32
C GLY A 157 5.00 -15.14 -28.82
N VAL A 158 5.67 -15.20 -27.66
CA VAL A 158 6.10 -16.44 -27.02
C VAL A 158 5.15 -16.80 -25.89
N LEU A 159 4.64 -18.03 -25.90
CA LEU A 159 3.86 -18.58 -24.79
C LEU A 159 4.83 -19.06 -23.72
N LEU A 160 4.67 -18.53 -22.50
CA LEU A 160 5.60 -18.76 -21.39
C LEU A 160 5.74 -20.24 -21.03
N GLY A 161 4.59 -20.97 -20.93
CA GLY A 161 4.59 -22.40 -20.62
C GLY A 161 4.85 -23.33 -21.78
N GLY A 162 4.92 -22.80 -23.02
CA GLY A 162 5.02 -23.64 -24.24
C GLY A 162 3.77 -24.48 -24.48
N VAL A 163 3.84 -25.33 -25.51
CA VAL A 163 2.82 -26.37 -25.84
C VAL A 163 3.53 -27.58 -26.46
N PRO A 164 2.88 -28.74 -26.58
CA PRO A 164 3.48 -29.87 -27.30
C PRO A 164 4.04 -29.46 -28.66
N GLY A 165 5.33 -29.67 -28.87
CA GLY A 165 6.07 -29.27 -30.09
C GLY A 165 6.62 -27.83 -30.09
N VAL A 166 6.32 -27.02 -29.08
CA VAL A 166 6.87 -25.66 -28.94
C VAL A 166 7.47 -25.53 -27.53
N ALA A 167 8.77 -25.23 -27.46
CA ALA A 167 9.49 -25.06 -26.20
C ALA A 167 8.92 -23.90 -25.36
N PRO A 168 8.92 -24.00 -24.02
CA PRO A 168 8.54 -22.91 -23.14
C PRO A 168 9.52 -21.73 -23.23
N GLY A 169 9.09 -20.57 -22.80
CA GLY A 169 9.94 -19.39 -22.64
C GLY A 169 11.00 -19.58 -21.57
N LEU A 170 12.17 -18.99 -21.77
CA LEU A 170 13.22 -18.95 -20.74
C LEU A 170 12.97 -17.78 -19.81
N VAL A 171 12.84 -18.06 -18.51
CA VAL A 171 12.75 -17.05 -17.44
C VAL A 171 14.04 -17.05 -16.64
N VAL A 172 14.68 -15.89 -16.54
CA VAL A 172 15.87 -15.68 -15.71
C VAL A 172 15.51 -14.82 -14.53
N ILE A 173 15.73 -15.32 -13.30
CA ILE A 173 15.45 -14.61 -12.05
C ILE A 173 16.79 -14.15 -11.46
N ILE A 174 16.93 -12.82 -11.27
CA ILE A 174 18.12 -12.22 -10.66
C ILE A 174 17.77 -11.82 -9.23
N GLY A 175 18.31 -12.54 -8.26
CA GLY A 175 18.04 -12.37 -6.84
C GLY A 175 17.13 -13.45 -6.25
N GLY A 176 17.54 -14.01 -5.10
CA GLY A 176 16.85 -15.09 -4.38
C GLY A 176 16.13 -14.64 -3.10
N GLY A 177 15.77 -13.35 -2.99
CA GLY A 177 14.96 -12.85 -1.88
C GLY A 177 13.49 -13.25 -1.99
N VAL A 178 12.62 -12.68 -1.12
CA VAL A 178 11.18 -13.01 -1.07
C VAL A 178 10.51 -12.92 -2.44
N VAL A 179 10.76 -11.85 -3.20
CA VAL A 179 10.20 -11.66 -4.55
C VAL A 179 10.66 -12.79 -5.48
N GLY A 180 11.98 -13.03 -5.57
CA GLY A 180 12.56 -14.04 -6.48
C GLY A 180 12.08 -15.45 -6.17
N GLU A 181 11.96 -15.83 -4.88
CA GLU A 181 11.40 -17.12 -4.47
C GLU A 181 9.94 -17.29 -4.96
N LYS A 182 9.11 -16.25 -4.84
CA LYS A 182 7.71 -16.31 -5.26
C LYS A 182 7.54 -16.34 -6.77
N ILE A 183 8.45 -15.74 -7.54
CA ILE A 183 8.47 -15.89 -9.00
C ILE A 183 8.65 -17.37 -9.35
N GLY A 184 9.64 -18.03 -8.77
CA GLY A 184 9.91 -19.46 -9.02
C GLY A 184 8.72 -20.36 -8.70
N ARG A 185 8.01 -20.08 -7.60
CA ARG A 185 6.82 -20.87 -7.19
C ARG A 185 5.54 -20.57 -7.99
N ALA A 186 5.47 -19.48 -8.73
CA ALA A 186 4.31 -19.15 -9.55
C ALA A 186 4.30 -19.85 -10.92
N HIS A 187 5.39 -20.55 -11.26
CA HIS A 187 5.53 -21.32 -12.50
C HIS A 187 5.14 -22.79 -12.39
N VAL A 188 4.75 -23.27 -11.21
CA VAL A 188 4.40 -24.68 -10.96
C VAL A 188 2.89 -24.86 -10.89
#